data_6a749481af78b9b1f1fce691b1fa9c90
#
_entry.id   6a749481af78b9b1f1fce691b1fa9c90
#
_cell.length_a   1.000
_cell.length_b   1.000
_cell.length_c   1.000
_cell.angle_alpha   90.00
_cell.angle_beta   90.00
_cell.angle_gamma   90.00
#
_symmetry.space_group_name_H-M   'P 1'
#
loop_
_entity.id
_entity.type
_entity.pdbx_description
1 polymer ?
#
loop_
_entity_poly.entity_id
_entity_poly.type
_entity_poly.pdbx_seq_one_letter_code
_entity_poly.pdbx_strand_id
1 'polypeptide(L)'
;MKKLIRNALRGLGLYSKALDVENKVITVFKKGERKAFYSDFIKEGDVVFDVGANKGNRTVIFLELGAKVVAVEPQKECYEHLVKRFGDTIELIKLGLGEKESTATMYVSGSTLISSFSKEHVDVMKEDRFKGADWGDTIAVKMTTMDVLIEKYGTPSFCKIDVEGYEYDVLKGLSKPLKALSLEYIVPENTQVLVDCLKHLAALGDIECNFSYGESMKYNLPNWKTGQEMIDFVQTQEFADTSYGDVYIQFV
;
A
#
# COMPACT_ATOMS: atom_id res chain seq x y z
N MET A 1 -4.68 24.81 20.21
CA MET A 1 -4.63 23.73 21.22
C MET A 1 -3.89 22.49 20.71
N LYS A 2 -4.28 21.84 19.60
CA LYS A 2 -3.60 20.62 19.05
C LYS A 2 -2.09 20.81 18.77
N LYS A 3 -1.66 21.96 18.24
CA LYS A 3 -0.25 22.26 17.94
C LYS A 3 0.63 22.36 19.19
N LEU A 4 0.09 22.92 20.28
CA LEU A 4 0.78 23.04 21.58
C LEU A 4 0.98 21.67 22.25
N ILE A 5 -0.05 20.83 22.24
CA ILE A 5 0.01 19.45 22.78
C ILE A 5 1.03 18.63 22.00
N ARG A 6 1.05 18.73 20.68
CA ARG A 6 2.00 18.03 19.81
C ARG A 6 3.46 18.42 20.09
N ASN A 7 3.73 19.72 20.29
CA ASN A 7 5.06 20.21 20.62
C ASN A 7 5.53 19.76 22.02
N ALA A 8 4.61 19.74 23.00
CA ALA A 8 4.91 19.23 24.34
C ALA A 8 5.23 17.73 24.32
N LEU A 9 4.48 16.92 23.57
CA LEU A 9 4.71 15.49 23.41
C LEU A 9 6.04 15.17 22.69
N ARG A 10 6.45 16.01 21.73
CA ARG A 10 7.77 15.90 21.07
C ARG A 10 8.90 16.19 22.06
N GLY A 11 8.78 17.24 22.86
CA GLY A 11 9.77 17.61 23.88
C GLY A 11 9.96 16.54 24.98
N LEU A 12 8.96 15.71 25.22
CA LEU A 12 8.99 14.64 26.23
C LEU A 12 9.36 13.27 25.65
N GLY A 13 9.67 13.15 24.35
CA GLY A 13 9.93 11.87 23.70
C GLY A 13 8.72 10.90 23.64
N LEU A 14 7.52 11.43 23.92
CA LEU A 14 6.28 10.64 23.98
C LEU A 14 5.46 10.71 22.68
N TYR A 15 5.95 11.45 21.70
CA TYR A 15 5.22 11.70 20.45
C TYR A 15 4.94 10.43 19.63
N SER A 16 5.94 9.54 19.53
CA SER A 16 5.76 8.25 18.84
C SER A 16 4.73 7.36 19.55
N LYS A 17 4.78 7.27 20.88
CA LYS A 17 3.79 6.51 21.65
C LYS A 17 2.38 7.12 21.54
N ALA A 18 2.27 8.43 21.48
CA ALA A 18 0.98 9.12 21.29
C ALA A 18 0.41 8.85 19.89
N LEU A 19 1.25 8.87 18.85
CA LEU A 19 0.85 8.48 17.48
C LEU A 19 0.42 7.01 17.41
N ASP A 20 1.13 6.09 18.08
CA ASP A 20 0.74 4.67 18.12
C ASP A 20 -0.62 4.47 18.81
N VAL A 21 -0.90 5.22 19.86
CA VAL A 21 -2.22 5.20 20.55
C VAL A 21 -3.30 5.82 19.65
N GLU A 22 -3.03 6.95 19.01
CA GLU A 22 -3.95 7.62 18.09
C GLU A 22 -4.26 6.71 16.90
N ASN A 23 -3.27 6.07 16.31
CA ASN A 23 -3.45 5.09 15.23
C ASN A 23 -4.25 3.86 15.68
N LYS A 24 -4.02 3.34 16.90
CA LYS A 24 -4.82 2.24 17.45
C LYS A 24 -6.29 2.65 17.65
N VAL A 25 -6.52 3.84 18.18
CA VAL A 25 -7.88 4.38 18.39
C VAL A 25 -8.57 4.60 17.06
N ILE A 26 -7.89 5.23 16.09
CA ILE A 26 -8.40 5.43 14.73
C ILE A 26 -8.69 4.08 14.07
N THR A 27 -7.81 3.08 14.23
CA THR A 27 -8.00 1.74 13.67
C THR A 27 -9.25 1.09 14.23
N VAL A 28 -9.50 1.18 15.54
CA VAL A 28 -10.70 0.61 16.16
C VAL A 28 -11.97 1.32 15.71
N PHE A 29 -12.00 2.65 15.69
CA PHE A 29 -13.19 3.41 15.28
C PHE A 29 -13.50 3.31 13.78
N LYS A 30 -12.47 3.24 12.92
CA LYS A 30 -12.65 3.11 11.46
C LYS A 30 -12.80 1.67 10.97
N LYS A 31 -12.73 0.67 11.87
CA LYS A 31 -12.77 -0.74 11.50
C LYS A 31 -14.06 -1.12 10.74
N GLY A 32 -15.20 -0.66 11.23
CA GLY A 32 -16.49 -0.89 10.57
C GLY A 32 -16.59 -0.24 9.20
N GLU A 33 -16.09 0.98 9.06
CA GLU A 33 -16.08 1.71 7.78
C GLU A 33 -15.16 1.01 6.76
N ARG A 34 -13.96 0.58 7.18
CA ARG A 34 -13.03 -0.17 6.33
C ARG A 34 -13.63 -1.50 5.87
N LYS A 35 -14.27 -2.24 6.78
CA LYS A 35 -14.91 -3.50 6.45
C LYS A 35 -16.04 -3.31 5.45
N ALA A 36 -16.90 -2.31 5.65
CA ALA A 36 -17.96 -1.97 4.69
C ALA A 36 -17.39 -1.61 3.32
N PHE A 37 -16.34 -0.79 3.27
CA PHE A 37 -15.70 -0.37 2.03
C PHE A 37 -15.10 -1.54 1.25
N TYR A 38 -14.28 -2.39 1.90
CA TYR A 38 -13.67 -3.53 1.23
C TYR A 38 -14.65 -4.66 0.90
N SER A 39 -15.86 -4.69 1.50
CA SER A 39 -16.89 -5.67 1.16
C SER A 39 -17.45 -5.51 -0.25
N ASP A 40 -17.19 -4.38 -0.93
CA ASP A 40 -17.49 -4.18 -2.34
C ASP A 40 -16.62 -5.08 -3.24
N PHE A 41 -15.38 -5.36 -2.82
CA PHE A 41 -14.40 -6.13 -3.56
C PHE A 41 -14.26 -7.58 -3.08
N ILE A 42 -14.44 -7.82 -1.77
CA ILE A 42 -14.05 -9.05 -1.10
C ILE A 42 -15.28 -9.77 -0.54
N LYS A 43 -15.40 -11.07 -0.87
CA LYS A 43 -16.42 -11.97 -0.32
C LYS A 43 -15.75 -13.06 0.49
N GLU A 44 -16.54 -13.71 1.35
CA GLU A 44 -16.09 -14.88 2.12
C GLU A 44 -15.52 -15.97 1.20
N GLY A 45 -14.33 -16.47 1.54
CA GLY A 45 -13.62 -17.49 0.77
C GLY A 45 -12.73 -16.97 -0.36
N ASP A 46 -12.83 -15.69 -0.71
CA ASP A 46 -11.98 -15.06 -1.73
C ASP A 46 -10.50 -15.10 -1.34
N VAL A 47 -9.63 -15.20 -2.34
CA VAL A 47 -8.19 -14.95 -2.17
C VAL A 47 -7.94 -13.45 -2.28
N VAL A 48 -7.17 -12.90 -1.34
CA VAL A 48 -6.79 -11.48 -1.30
C VAL A 48 -5.29 -11.35 -1.07
N PHE A 49 -4.63 -10.50 -1.84
CA PHE A 49 -3.22 -10.19 -1.66
C PHE A 49 -3.07 -8.84 -0.92
N ASP A 50 -2.23 -8.84 0.13
CA ASP A 50 -1.85 -7.65 0.91
C ASP A 50 -0.33 -7.45 0.73
N VAL A 51 0.04 -6.65 -0.28
CA VAL A 51 1.43 -6.43 -0.69
C VAL A 51 1.96 -5.18 0.00
N GLY A 52 3.01 -5.37 0.82
CA GLY A 52 3.44 -4.37 1.78
C GLY A 52 2.59 -4.40 3.06
N ALA A 53 2.33 -5.61 3.57
CA ALA A 53 1.38 -5.81 4.68
C ALA A 53 1.78 -5.09 5.98
N ASN A 54 3.05 -4.72 6.15
CA ASN A 54 3.61 -4.03 7.31
C ASN A 54 3.18 -4.72 8.64
N LYS A 55 2.41 -4.06 9.49
CA LYS A 55 1.90 -4.62 10.77
C LYS A 55 0.51 -5.26 10.64
N GLY A 56 0.00 -5.44 9.42
CA GLY A 56 -1.26 -6.14 9.11
C GLY A 56 -2.52 -5.35 9.41
N ASN A 57 -2.50 -4.04 9.22
CA ASN A 57 -3.66 -3.19 9.45
C ASN A 57 -4.78 -3.41 8.41
N ARG A 58 -4.43 -3.79 7.19
CA ARG A 58 -5.39 -4.20 6.15
C ARG A 58 -5.66 -5.70 6.23
N THR A 59 -4.63 -6.51 6.46
CA THR A 59 -4.73 -7.96 6.66
C THR A 59 -5.86 -8.34 7.61
N VAL A 60 -5.97 -7.68 8.78
CA VAL A 60 -7.02 -7.98 9.76
C VAL A 60 -8.43 -7.71 9.22
N ILE A 61 -8.60 -6.68 8.38
CA ILE A 61 -9.90 -6.35 7.78
C ILE A 61 -10.28 -7.42 6.73
N PHE A 62 -9.32 -7.85 5.91
CA PHE A 62 -9.54 -8.87 4.89
C PHE A 62 -9.90 -10.22 5.53
N LEU A 63 -9.22 -10.61 6.62
CA LEU A 63 -9.58 -11.80 7.40
C LEU A 63 -11.00 -11.71 8.00
N GLU A 64 -11.42 -10.54 8.48
CA GLU A 64 -12.76 -10.35 9.03
C GLU A 64 -13.88 -10.35 7.98
N LEU A 65 -13.52 -10.17 6.71
CA LEU A 65 -14.41 -10.39 5.57
C LEU A 65 -14.48 -11.86 5.15
N GLY A 66 -13.69 -12.74 5.80
CA GLY A 66 -13.64 -14.17 5.50
C GLY A 66 -12.69 -14.53 4.34
N ALA A 67 -11.80 -13.62 3.95
CA ALA A 67 -10.84 -13.87 2.87
C ALA A 67 -9.71 -14.81 3.30
N LYS A 68 -9.16 -15.53 2.33
CA LYS A 68 -7.87 -16.22 2.40
C LYS A 68 -6.78 -15.20 2.03
N VAL A 69 -6.04 -14.73 3.03
CA VAL A 69 -5.08 -13.63 2.84
C VAL A 69 -3.69 -14.17 2.57
N VAL A 70 -3.07 -13.69 1.48
CA VAL A 70 -1.65 -13.82 1.17
C VAL A 70 -1.01 -12.47 1.44
N ALA A 71 -0.25 -12.38 2.52
CA ALA A 71 0.43 -11.16 2.94
C ALA A 71 1.92 -11.21 2.55
N VAL A 72 2.40 -10.17 1.89
CA VAL A 72 3.80 -10.04 1.46
C VAL A 72 4.46 -8.93 2.25
N GLU A 73 5.53 -9.28 2.99
CA GLU A 73 6.27 -8.33 3.81
C GLU A 73 7.74 -8.73 3.93
N PRO A 74 8.67 -8.00 3.31
CA PRO A 74 10.09 -8.32 3.34
C PRO A 74 10.81 -7.93 4.63
N GLN A 75 10.35 -6.88 5.34
CA GLN A 75 11.02 -6.35 6.52
C GLN A 75 10.92 -7.32 7.69
N LYS A 76 12.06 -7.72 8.26
CA LYS A 76 12.14 -8.73 9.32
C LYS A 76 11.25 -8.41 10.52
N GLU A 77 11.28 -7.16 10.99
CA GLU A 77 10.50 -6.74 12.17
C GLU A 77 8.99 -6.86 11.92
N CYS A 78 8.53 -6.37 10.75
CA CYS A 78 7.11 -6.45 10.36
C CYS A 78 6.69 -7.90 10.13
N TYR A 79 7.52 -8.70 9.45
CA TYR A 79 7.28 -10.12 9.25
C TYR A 79 7.11 -10.88 10.57
N GLU A 80 8.02 -10.70 11.52
CA GLU A 80 7.96 -11.34 12.85
C GLU A 80 6.71 -10.87 13.64
N HIS A 81 6.32 -9.60 13.48
CA HIS A 81 5.07 -9.09 14.04
C HIS A 81 3.84 -9.78 13.44
N LEU A 82 3.80 -9.95 12.11
CA LEU A 82 2.72 -10.65 11.41
C LEU A 82 2.62 -12.12 11.82
N VAL A 83 3.76 -12.83 11.91
CA VAL A 83 3.82 -14.21 12.42
C VAL A 83 3.19 -14.30 13.82
N LYS A 84 3.60 -13.39 14.72
CA LYS A 84 3.05 -13.36 16.09
C LYS A 84 1.57 -13.04 16.16
N ARG A 85 1.11 -12.16 15.25
CA ARG A 85 -0.27 -11.65 15.26
C ARG A 85 -1.27 -12.60 14.61
N PHE A 86 -0.88 -13.24 13.52
CA PHE A 86 -1.78 -14.02 12.68
C PHE A 86 -1.45 -15.51 12.63
N GLY A 87 -0.19 -15.92 12.87
CA GLY A 87 0.24 -17.30 12.80
C GLY A 87 -0.13 -17.95 11.47
N ASP A 88 -0.76 -19.11 11.54
CA ASP A 88 -1.17 -19.90 10.36
C ASP A 88 -2.52 -19.45 9.77
N THR A 89 -3.07 -18.31 10.22
CA THR A 89 -4.36 -17.82 9.67
C THR A 89 -4.20 -17.09 8.33
N ILE A 90 -2.97 -16.81 7.92
CA ILE A 90 -2.60 -16.20 6.64
C ILE A 90 -1.44 -16.94 5.99
N GLU A 91 -1.35 -16.82 4.66
CA GLU A 91 -0.14 -17.16 3.94
C GLU A 91 0.82 -15.95 4.02
N LEU A 92 1.94 -16.10 4.73
CA LEU A 92 2.88 -14.99 4.93
C LEU A 92 4.18 -15.21 4.16
N ILE A 93 4.49 -14.27 3.27
CA ILE A 93 5.60 -14.34 2.32
C ILE A 93 6.66 -13.32 2.70
N LYS A 94 7.88 -13.79 3.06
CA LYS A 94 9.04 -12.94 3.38
C LYS A 94 9.89 -12.65 2.15
N LEU A 95 9.28 -12.06 1.13
CA LEU A 95 9.91 -11.66 -0.13
C LEU A 95 9.47 -10.23 -0.48
N GLY A 96 10.19 -9.57 -1.36
CA GLY A 96 9.68 -8.41 -2.09
C GLY A 96 9.01 -8.85 -3.40
N LEU A 97 8.16 -8.01 -3.95
CA LEU A 97 7.64 -8.19 -5.31
C LEU A 97 8.28 -7.21 -6.27
N GLY A 98 8.46 -7.65 -7.51
CA GLY A 98 9.04 -6.85 -8.58
C GLY A 98 8.85 -7.49 -9.94
N GLU A 99 9.54 -6.96 -10.95
CA GLU A 99 9.44 -7.39 -12.35
C GLU A 99 9.86 -8.85 -12.57
N LYS A 100 10.82 -9.35 -11.79
CA LYS A 100 11.40 -10.70 -11.93
C LYS A 100 11.98 -11.23 -10.64
N GLU A 101 12.19 -12.53 -10.57
CA GLU A 101 12.94 -13.14 -9.47
C GLU A 101 14.39 -12.64 -9.46
N SER A 102 14.80 -12.07 -8.33
CA SER A 102 16.10 -11.42 -8.17
C SER A 102 16.43 -11.21 -6.69
N THR A 103 17.48 -10.44 -6.43
CA THR A 103 17.76 -9.85 -5.13
C THR A 103 17.85 -8.33 -5.31
N ALA A 104 17.09 -7.57 -4.55
CA ALA A 104 17.10 -6.12 -4.57
C ALA A 104 17.57 -5.55 -3.22
N THR A 105 18.08 -4.33 -3.27
CA THR A 105 18.43 -3.56 -2.07
C THR A 105 17.21 -2.80 -1.58
N MET A 106 16.82 -3.00 -0.33
CA MET A 106 15.80 -2.21 0.34
C MET A 106 16.45 -1.19 1.27
N TYR A 107 16.03 0.05 1.16
CA TYR A 107 16.44 1.15 2.03
C TYR A 107 15.53 1.14 3.26
N VAL A 108 16.10 0.84 4.42
CA VAL A 108 15.35 0.72 5.67
C VAL A 108 15.38 2.07 6.39
N SER A 109 14.22 2.52 6.79
CA SER A 109 14.09 3.69 7.66
C SER A 109 13.94 3.27 9.12
N GLY A 110 14.29 4.17 10.04
CA GLY A 110 13.95 4.02 11.46
C GLY A 110 12.44 3.90 11.75
N SER A 111 11.61 4.21 10.74
CA SER A 111 10.18 3.89 10.73
C SER A 111 9.87 2.84 9.67
N THR A 112 9.28 1.72 10.05
CA THR A 112 8.88 0.65 9.11
C THR A 112 7.83 1.10 8.08
N LEU A 113 7.23 2.27 8.27
CA LEU A 113 6.19 2.83 7.41
C LEU A 113 6.71 3.51 6.14
N ILE A 114 8.01 3.77 6.03
CA ILE A 114 8.58 4.54 4.92
C ILE A 114 9.80 3.87 4.30
N SER A 115 10.02 2.58 4.55
CA SER A 115 11.11 1.82 3.92
C SER A 115 10.75 1.45 2.49
N SER A 116 11.67 1.61 1.54
CA SER A 116 11.41 1.46 0.11
C SER A 116 12.52 0.72 -0.63
N PHE A 117 12.17 0.09 -1.75
CA PHE A 117 13.14 -0.41 -2.74
C PHE A 117 13.56 0.67 -3.74
N SER A 118 12.81 1.76 -3.86
CA SER A 118 13.11 2.86 -4.78
C SER A 118 14.07 3.86 -4.13
N LYS A 119 15.30 3.91 -4.65
CA LYS A 119 16.27 4.91 -4.22
C LYS A 119 15.81 6.33 -4.55
N GLU A 120 15.17 6.51 -5.72
CA GLU A 120 14.65 7.81 -6.17
C GLU A 120 13.55 8.31 -5.20
N HIS A 121 12.62 7.44 -4.83
CA HIS A 121 11.61 7.76 -3.82
C HIS A 121 12.26 8.19 -2.50
N VAL A 122 13.23 7.41 -2.01
CA VAL A 122 13.95 7.71 -0.75
C VAL A 122 14.66 9.06 -0.83
N ASP A 123 15.35 9.35 -1.95
CA ASP A 123 16.09 10.60 -2.12
C ASP A 123 15.13 11.81 -2.14
N VAL A 124 14.00 11.73 -2.84
CA VAL A 124 12.95 12.76 -2.87
C VAL A 124 12.33 12.97 -1.47
N MET A 125 11.98 11.88 -0.79
CA MET A 125 11.35 11.95 0.54
C MET A 125 12.27 12.51 1.63
N LYS A 126 13.60 12.29 1.51
CA LYS A 126 14.60 12.87 2.42
C LYS A 126 14.69 14.39 2.32
N GLU A 127 14.51 14.93 1.13
CA GLU A 127 14.64 16.36 0.88
C GLU A 127 13.40 17.13 1.34
N ASP A 128 12.22 16.52 1.31
CA ASP A 128 10.94 17.19 1.57
C ASP A 128 10.17 16.57 2.76
N ARG A 129 9.32 15.59 2.50
CA ARG A 129 8.28 15.12 3.42
C ARG A 129 8.81 14.47 4.69
N PHE A 130 9.92 13.76 4.59
CA PHE A 130 10.57 13.06 5.69
C PHE A 130 11.97 13.59 5.99
N LYS A 131 12.14 14.90 5.86
CA LYS A 131 13.40 15.57 6.18
C LYS A 131 13.87 15.26 7.60
N GLY A 132 15.05 14.65 7.71
CA GLY A 132 15.63 14.23 8.99
C GLY A 132 15.22 12.82 9.44
N ALA A 133 14.50 12.05 8.64
CA ALA A 133 14.33 10.62 8.87
C ALA A 133 15.66 9.88 8.65
N ASP A 134 15.91 8.89 9.50
CA ASP A 134 17.08 8.02 9.37
C ASP A 134 16.80 6.93 8.32
N TRP A 135 17.63 6.91 7.27
CA TRP A 135 17.62 5.95 6.17
C TRP A 135 18.98 5.26 6.06
N GLY A 136 19.67 5.08 7.19
CA GLY A 136 21.08 4.67 7.22
C GLY A 136 21.33 3.22 6.81
N ASP A 137 20.35 2.34 6.97
CA ASP A 137 20.52 0.91 6.75
C ASP A 137 19.98 0.45 5.41
N THR A 138 20.61 -0.55 4.84
CA THR A 138 20.11 -1.27 3.67
C THR A 138 20.13 -2.77 3.93
N ILE A 139 19.13 -3.47 3.37
CA ILE A 139 19.08 -4.93 3.44
C ILE A 139 18.91 -5.52 2.04
N ALA A 140 19.50 -6.70 1.82
CA ALA A 140 19.27 -7.47 0.61
C ALA A 140 17.99 -8.32 0.79
N VAL A 141 17.04 -8.16 -0.13
CA VAL A 141 15.76 -8.86 -0.11
C VAL A 141 15.62 -9.71 -1.38
N LYS A 142 15.23 -10.96 -1.21
CA LYS A 142 14.84 -11.81 -2.34
C LYS A 142 13.51 -11.34 -2.92
N MET A 143 13.46 -11.25 -4.24
CA MET A 143 12.29 -10.79 -5.00
C MET A 143 11.62 -11.94 -5.74
N THR A 144 10.31 -11.86 -5.86
CA THR A 144 9.49 -12.69 -6.74
C THR A 144 8.51 -11.81 -7.52
N THR A 145 7.59 -12.41 -8.29
CA THR A 145 6.62 -11.65 -9.10
C THR A 145 5.19 -11.89 -8.63
N MET A 146 4.28 -10.99 -9.04
CA MET A 146 2.84 -11.18 -8.86
C MET A 146 2.36 -12.46 -9.53
N ASP A 147 2.86 -12.74 -10.74
CA ASP A 147 2.46 -13.94 -11.51
C ASP A 147 2.82 -15.23 -10.78
N VAL A 148 3.99 -15.32 -10.15
CA VAL A 148 4.41 -16.46 -9.33
C VAL A 148 3.48 -16.67 -8.13
N LEU A 149 3.06 -15.59 -7.46
CA LEU A 149 2.10 -15.70 -6.36
C LEU A 149 0.71 -16.13 -6.86
N ILE A 150 0.26 -15.61 -8.01
CA ILE A 150 -1.01 -15.98 -8.61
C ILE A 150 -1.00 -17.46 -9.02
N GLU A 151 0.09 -17.96 -9.59
CA GLU A 151 0.23 -19.38 -9.93
C GLU A 151 0.12 -20.28 -8.69
N LYS A 152 0.71 -19.85 -7.58
CA LYS A 152 0.74 -20.64 -6.35
C LYS A 152 -0.55 -20.58 -5.53
N TYR A 153 -1.14 -19.40 -5.40
CA TYR A 153 -2.25 -19.15 -4.45
C TYR A 153 -3.60 -18.88 -5.13
N GLY A 154 -3.61 -18.76 -6.46
CA GLY A 154 -4.78 -18.38 -7.26
C GLY A 154 -4.89 -16.88 -7.48
N THR A 155 -5.70 -16.51 -8.47
CA THR A 155 -5.96 -15.09 -8.81
C THR A 155 -6.73 -14.42 -7.68
N PRO A 156 -6.21 -13.32 -7.10
CA PRO A 156 -6.93 -12.62 -6.04
C PRO A 156 -8.16 -11.90 -6.57
N SER A 157 -9.22 -11.86 -5.77
CA SER A 157 -10.40 -11.01 -6.02
C SER A 157 -10.06 -9.53 -5.79
N PHE A 158 -9.12 -9.27 -4.87
CA PHE A 158 -8.59 -7.95 -4.58
C PHE A 158 -7.11 -8.03 -4.21
N CYS A 159 -6.31 -7.07 -4.69
CA CYS A 159 -4.91 -6.94 -4.35
C CYS A 159 -4.64 -5.50 -3.85
N LYS A 160 -4.21 -5.35 -2.60
CA LYS A 160 -3.66 -4.06 -2.13
C LYS A 160 -2.16 -4.04 -2.41
N ILE A 161 -1.67 -2.96 -3.01
CA ILE A 161 -0.24 -2.72 -3.23
C ILE A 161 0.13 -1.39 -2.58
N ASP A 162 1.01 -1.45 -1.58
CA ASP A 162 1.44 -0.33 -0.75
C ASP A 162 2.91 -0.59 -0.37
N VAL A 163 3.81 -0.17 -1.25
CA VAL A 163 5.23 -0.53 -1.20
C VAL A 163 6.15 0.69 -1.30
N GLU A 164 5.61 1.86 -0.91
CA GLU A 164 6.36 3.09 -0.70
C GLU A 164 7.17 3.51 -1.94
N GLY A 165 6.46 3.72 -3.06
CA GLY A 165 7.02 4.22 -4.32
C GLY A 165 7.64 3.16 -5.23
N TYR A 166 7.37 1.86 -4.97
CA TYR A 166 7.84 0.74 -5.80
C TYR A 166 6.68 0.00 -6.50
N GLU A 167 5.48 0.60 -6.53
CA GLU A 167 4.24 0.02 -7.05
C GLU A 167 4.37 -0.37 -8.52
N TYR A 168 5.01 0.48 -9.34
CA TYR A 168 5.19 0.21 -10.76
C TYR A 168 6.08 -1.02 -11.00
N ASP A 169 7.16 -1.18 -10.22
CA ASP A 169 8.03 -2.35 -10.32
C ASP A 169 7.32 -3.65 -9.93
N VAL A 170 6.43 -3.60 -8.92
CA VAL A 170 5.55 -4.72 -8.57
C VAL A 170 4.63 -5.07 -9.74
N LEU A 171 4.00 -4.07 -10.37
CA LEU A 171 3.09 -4.27 -11.48
C LEU A 171 3.76 -4.80 -12.75
N LYS A 172 5.03 -4.49 -13.00
CA LYS A 172 5.79 -5.11 -14.11
C LYS A 172 5.87 -6.64 -14.00
N GLY A 173 5.75 -7.19 -12.79
CA GLY A 173 5.64 -8.62 -12.54
C GLY A 173 4.24 -9.21 -12.66
N LEU A 174 3.26 -8.45 -13.15
CA LEU A 174 1.88 -8.85 -13.39
C LEU A 174 1.61 -8.84 -14.91
N SER A 175 1.33 -10.01 -15.48
CA SER A 175 1.10 -10.18 -16.94
C SER A 175 -0.37 -10.33 -17.34
N LYS A 176 -1.29 -10.42 -16.36
CA LYS A 176 -2.72 -10.65 -16.62
C LYS A 176 -3.57 -9.71 -15.76
N PRO A 177 -4.77 -9.33 -16.24
CA PRO A 177 -5.67 -8.51 -15.44
C PRO A 177 -6.10 -9.24 -14.16
N LEU A 178 -6.28 -8.46 -13.10
CA LEU A 178 -6.93 -8.87 -11.85
C LEU A 178 -8.39 -8.42 -11.87
N LYS A 179 -9.20 -8.93 -10.94
CA LYS A 179 -10.57 -8.42 -10.79
C LYS A 179 -10.56 -6.96 -10.29
N ALA A 180 -9.83 -6.69 -9.21
CA ALA A 180 -9.66 -5.35 -8.66
C ALA A 180 -8.36 -5.26 -7.85
N LEU A 181 -7.82 -4.04 -7.75
CA LEU A 181 -6.67 -3.73 -6.90
C LEU A 181 -6.72 -2.30 -6.38
N SER A 182 -5.89 -2.00 -5.37
CA SER A 182 -5.58 -0.63 -5.00
C SER A 182 -4.07 -0.40 -4.98
N LEU A 183 -3.69 0.83 -5.35
CA LEU A 183 -2.32 1.34 -5.31
C LEU A 183 -2.27 2.50 -4.34
N GLU A 184 -1.32 2.49 -3.40
CA GLU A 184 -1.01 3.70 -2.66
C GLU A 184 -0.39 4.74 -3.60
N TYR A 185 -0.71 6.01 -3.37
CA TYR A 185 -0.09 7.12 -4.06
C TYR A 185 0.38 8.20 -3.09
N ILE A 186 1.48 8.84 -3.43
CA ILE A 186 2.02 10.01 -2.76
C ILE A 186 2.30 11.06 -3.84
N VAL A 187 1.60 12.17 -3.79
CA VAL A 187 1.72 13.23 -4.81
C VAL A 187 2.04 14.59 -4.14
N PRO A 188 2.72 15.46 -4.84
CA PRO A 188 3.15 15.37 -6.25
C PRO A 188 4.38 14.48 -6.49
N GLU A 189 5.07 13.99 -5.44
CA GLU A 189 6.39 13.39 -5.49
C GLU A 189 6.45 12.15 -6.40
N ASN A 190 5.44 11.28 -6.35
CA ASN A 190 5.37 10.02 -7.10
C ASN A 190 4.29 10.03 -8.19
N THR A 191 3.86 11.20 -8.68
CA THR A 191 2.84 11.30 -9.74
C THR A 191 3.19 10.46 -10.96
N GLN A 192 4.45 10.46 -11.40
CA GLN A 192 4.87 9.70 -12.56
C GLN A 192 4.78 8.18 -12.33
N VAL A 193 5.11 7.71 -11.13
CA VAL A 193 4.96 6.28 -10.74
C VAL A 193 3.50 5.85 -10.88
N LEU A 194 2.56 6.66 -10.37
CA LEU A 194 1.13 6.38 -10.49
C LEU A 194 0.66 6.37 -11.96
N VAL A 195 1.12 7.32 -12.78
CA VAL A 195 0.82 7.36 -14.21
C VAL A 195 1.31 6.09 -14.91
N ASP A 196 2.52 5.63 -14.61
CA ASP A 196 3.10 4.43 -15.22
C ASP A 196 2.37 3.17 -14.75
N CYS A 197 1.94 3.11 -13.49
CA CYS A 197 1.07 2.04 -12.98
C CYS A 197 -0.26 1.97 -13.76
N LEU A 198 -0.94 3.10 -13.91
CA LEU A 198 -2.23 3.17 -14.62
C LEU A 198 -2.09 2.79 -16.10
N LYS A 199 -1.03 3.24 -16.78
CA LYS A 199 -0.73 2.86 -18.17
C LYS A 199 -0.47 1.36 -18.30
N HIS A 200 0.30 0.77 -17.38
CA HIS A 200 0.56 -0.66 -17.38
C HIS A 200 -0.74 -1.46 -17.22
N LEU A 201 -1.58 -1.08 -16.27
CA LEU A 201 -2.86 -1.76 -16.04
C LEU A 201 -3.82 -1.60 -17.22
N ALA A 202 -3.92 -0.40 -17.80
CA ALA A 202 -4.73 -0.15 -19.00
C ALA A 202 -4.24 -0.92 -20.25
N ALA A 203 -2.96 -1.30 -20.31
CA ALA A 203 -2.44 -2.16 -21.35
C ALA A 203 -2.81 -3.65 -21.16
N LEU A 204 -3.17 -4.07 -19.94
CA LEU A 204 -3.66 -5.42 -19.65
C LEU A 204 -5.15 -5.60 -19.93
N GLY A 205 -5.95 -4.52 -19.93
CA GLY A 205 -7.39 -4.55 -20.19
C GLY A 205 -8.05 -3.22 -19.88
N ASP A 206 -9.34 -3.13 -20.19
CA ASP A 206 -10.11 -1.93 -19.86
C ASP A 206 -10.26 -1.81 -18.34
N ILE A 207 -9.99 -0.62 -17.80
CA ILE A 207 -10.05 -0.34 -16.37
C ILE A 207 -10.93 0.86 -16.07
N GLU A 208 -11.60 0.77 -14.93
CA GLU A 208 -12.26 1.88 -14.26
C GLU A 208 -11.60 2.18 -12.92
N CYS A 209 -11.47 3.46 -12.59
CA CYS A 209 -10.72 3.94 -11.45
C CYS A 209 -11.52 4.93 -10.60
N ASN A 210 -11.34 4.85 -9.29
CA ASN A 210 -11.73 5.87 -8.33
C ASN A 210 -10.61 6.01 -7.29
N PHE A 211 -10.69 6.97 -6.38
CA PHE A 211 -9.67 7.14 -5.36
C PHE A 211 -10.26 7.54 -4.01
N SER A 212 -9.51 7.29 -2.95
CA SER A 212 -9.73 7.90 -1.65
C SER A 212 -8.46 8.60 -1.19
N TYR A 213 -8.58 9.80 -0.63
CA TYR A 213 -7.41 10.46 -0.07
C TYR A 213 -7.23 10.12 1.41
N GLY A 214 -5.99 10.00 1.85
CA GLY A 214 -5.65 9.58 3.20
C GLY A 214 -6.31 8.25 3.56
N GLU A 215 -6.78 8.13 4.78
CA GLU A 215 -7.48 6.95 5.31
C GLU A 215 -9.01 7.15 5.33
N SER A 216 -9.58 7.84 4.33
CA SER A 216 -11.00 8.22 4.37
C SER A 216 -11.96 7.05 4.13
N MET A 217 -11.54 6.00 3.40
CA MET A 217 -12.38 4.87 3.00
C MET A 217 -13.68 5.32 2.33
N LYS A 218 -13.58 6.30 1.45
CA LYS A 218 -14.69 6.86 0.66
C LYS A 218 -14.18 7.23 -0.71
N TYR A 219 -14.93 6.86 -1.73
CA TYR A 219 -14.62 7.34 -3.08
C TYR A 219 -14.83 8.84 -3.18
N ASN A 220 -13.86 9.51 -3.80
CA ASN A 220 -13.86 10.96 -3.96
C ASN A 220 -14.46 11.41 -5.29
N LEU A 221 -14.54 10.51 -6.27
CA LEU A 221 -15.23 10.80 -7.53
C LEU A 221 -16.66 10.26 -7.46
N PRO A 222 -17.64 11.02 -7.93
CA PRO A 222 -19.04 10.57 -7.94
C PRO A 222 -19.29 9.41 -8.91
N ASN A 223 -18.47 9.32 -9.96
CA ASN A 223 -18.46 8.23 -10.94
C ASN A 223 -17.04 7.73 -11.13
N TRP A 224 -16.89 6.45 -11.44
CA TRP A 224 -15.61 5.87 -11.82
C TRP A 224 -15.15 6.47 -13.16
N LYS A 225 -13.86 6.70 -13.29
CA LYS A 225 -13.20 7.20 -14.50
C LYS A 225 -12.60 6.03 -15.27
N THR A 226 -12.64 6.11 -16.59
CA THR A 226 -11.83 5.21 -17.43
C THR A 226 -10.34 5.36 -17.13
N GLY A 227 -9.52 4.36 -17.51
CA GLY A 227 -8.08 4.44 -17.30
C GLY A 227 -7.45 5.71 -17.86
N GLN A 228 -7.84 6.13 -19.08
CA GLN A 228 -7.30 7.36 -19.69
C GLN A 228 -7.75 8.62 -18.94
N GLU A 229 -9.01 8.72 -18.55
CA GLU A 229 -9.50 9.86 -17.78
C GLU A 229 -8.82 9.95 -16.41
N MET A 230 -8.47 8.80 -15.79
CA MET A 230 -7.75 8.79 -14.53
C MET A 230 -6.28 9.18 -14.71
N ILE A 231 -5.62 8.72 -15.79
CA ILE A 231 -4.25 9.14 -16.15
C ILE A 231 -4.18 10.66 -16.34
N ASP A 232 -5.18 11.24 -16.99
CA ASP A 232 -5.21 12.70 -17.18
C ASP A 232 -5.48 13.43 -15.86
N PHE A 233 -6.39 12.90 -15.04
CA PHE A 233 -6.78 13.50 -13.76
C PHE A 233 -5.65 13.51 -12.73
N VAL A 234 -4.87 12.43 -12.59
CA VAL A 234 -3.79 12.35 -11.59
C VAL A 234 -2.64 13.32 -11.87
N GLN A 235 -2.57 13.91 -13.06
CA GLN A 235 -1.60 14.93 -13.44
C GLN A 235 -2.08 16.37 -13.17
N THR A 236 -3.30 16.54 -12.64
CA THR A 236 -3.85 17.87 -12.32
C THR A 236 -3.41 18.37 -10.95
N GLN A 237 -3.47 19.70 -10.76
CA GLN A 237 -3.23 20.31 -9.46
C GLN A 237 -4.27 19.85 -8.43
N GLU A 238 -5.53 19.67 -8.84
CA GLU A 238 -6.60 19.16 -7.98
C GLU A 238 -6.22 17.81 -7.35
N PHE A 239 -5.66 16.89 -8.13
CA PHE A 239 -5.20 15.61 -7.58
C PHE A 239 -3.94 15.77 -6.72
N ALA A 240 -2.98 16.61 -7.13
CA ALA A 240 -1.78 16.88 -6.33
C ALA A 240 -2.11 17.43 -4.93
N ASP A 241 -3.16 18.21 -4.79
CA ASP A 241 -3.62 18.77 -3.52
C ASP A 241 -4.16 17.69 -2.55
N THR A 242 -4.42 16.47 -3.02
CA THR A 242 -4.85 15.34 -2.17
C THR A 242 -3.71 14.76 -1.33
N SER A 243 -2.46 14.98 -1.72
CA SER A 243 -1.24 14.62 -1.02
C SER A 243 -0.92 13.12 -0.97
N TYR A 244 -1.81 12.26 -0.49
CA TYR A 244 -1.64 10.81 -0.45
C TYR A 244 -2.98 10.09 -0.29
N GLY A 245 -3.00 8.81 -0.63
CA GLY A 245 -4.17 7.95 -0.50
C GLY A 245 -4.06 6.66 -1.32
N ASP A 246 -5.21 6.08 -1.67
CA ASP A 246 -5.28 4.89 -2.52
C ASP A 246 -6.08 5.18 -3.78
N VAL A 247 -5.57 4.77 -4.96
CA VAL A 247 -6.35 4.65 -6.18
C VAL A 247 -6.87 3.22 -6.26
N TYR A 248 -8.17 3.06 -6.45
CA TYR A 248 -8.86 1.78 -6.63
C TYR A 248 -9.12 1.57 -8.11
N ILE A 249 -8.79 0.39 -8.60
CA ILE A 249 -8.87 0.00 -10.00
C ILE A 249 -9.67 -1.30 -10.09
N GLN A 250 -10.62 -1.36 -11.02
CA GLN A 250 -11.30 -2.59 -11.40
C GLN A 250 -11.20 -2.79 -12.91
N PHE A 251 -11.03 -4.05 -13.33
CA PHE A 251 -11.08 -4.42 -14.73
C PHE A 251 -12.53 -4.72 -15.14
N VAL A 252 -12.96 -4.21 -16.30
CA VAL A 252 -14.33 -4.25 -16.81
C VAL A 252 -14.44 -4.95 -18.14
#